data_86bfa37891c1267c455616015a46e803
#
_entry.id   86bfa37891c1267c455616015a46e803
#
_cell.length_a   1.000
_cell.length_b   1.000
_cell.length_c   1.000
_cell.angle_alpha   90.00
_cell.angle_beta   90.00
_cell.angle_gamma   90.00
#
_symmetry.space_group_name_H-M   'P 1'
#
loop_
_entity.id
_entity.type
_entity.pdbx_description
1 polymer ?
#
loop_
_entity_poly.entity_id
_entity_poly.type
_entity_poly.pdbx_seq_one_letter_code
_entity_poly.pdbx_strand_id
1 'polypeptide(L)' 'MARISELIIAHPEMKTFAELEQKVIQAARDGEIHLYFDIKPEYPDTPRKWEQQLELAFYRAEKTRK' A
#
# COMPACT_ATOMS: atom_id res chain seq x y z
N MET A 1 10.26 5.83 4.55
CA MET A 1 9.19 5.36 5.43
C MET A 1 7.83 5.67 4.80
N ALA A 2 7.01 4.66 4.57
CA ALA A 2 5.72 4.83 3.93
C ALA A 2 4.59 4.57 4.92
N ARG A 3 3.59 5.44 4.92
CA ARG A 3 2.39 5.29 5.75
C ARG A 3 1.17 5.19 4.84
N ILE A 4 0.22 4.37 5.23
CA ILE A 4 -1.01 4.23 4.44
C ILE A 4 -1.73 5.58 4.32
N SER A 5 -1.80 6.34 5.42
CA SER A 5 -2.42 7.67 5.38
C SER A 5 -1.74 8.60 4.39
N GLU A 6 -0.42 8.59 4.34
CA GLU A 6 0.32 9.43 3.41
C GLU A 6 0.05 9.06 1.95
N LEU A 7 -0.02 7.76 1.67
CA LEU A 7 -0.33 7.31 0.32
C LEU A 7 -1.72 7.75 -0.12
N ILE A 8 -2.69 7.65 0.79
CA ILE A 8 -4.06 8.06 0.50
C ILE A 8 -4.15 9.57 0.27
N ILE A 9 -3.49 10.35 1.13
CA ILE A 9 -3.50 11.81 1.02
C ILE A 9 -2.80 12.26 -0.26
N ALA A 10 -1.69 11.61 -0.60
CA ALA A 10 -0.92 11.97 -1.80
C ALA A 10 -1.63 11.58 -3.11
N HIS A 11 -2.57 10.65 -3.03
CA HIS A 11 -3.27 10.14 -4.23
C HIS A 11 -4.78 10.19 -4.04
N PRO A 12 -5.37 11.40 -3.96
CA PRO A 12 -6.81 11.52 -3.74
C PRO A 12 -7.64 11.00 -4.92
N GLU A 13 -7.00 10.77 -6.06
CA GLU A 13 -7.67 10.22 -7.23
C GLU A 13 -8.00 8.73 -7.06
N MET A 14 -7.38 8.04 -6.10
CA MET A 14 -7.64 6.61 -5.88
C MET A 14 -9.07 6.38 -5.41
N LYS A 15 -9.73 5.38 -5.99
CA LYS A 15 -11.11 5.04 -5.66
C LYS A 15 -11.28 3.59 -5.24
N THR A 16 -10.24 2.77 -5.34
CA THR A 16 -10.31 1.35 -5.03
C THR A 16 -9.11 0.90 -4.20
N PHE A 17 -9.32 -0.20 -3.49
CA PHE A 17 -8.23 -0.83 -2.74
C PHE A 17 -7.14 -1.35 -3.68
N ALA A 18 -7.53 -1.83 -4.86
CA ALA A 18 -6.56 -2.31 -5.84
C ALA A 18 -5.60 -1.20 -6.25
N GLU A 19 -6.08 0.04 -6.36
CA GLU A 19 -5.23 1.17 -6.67
C GLU A 19 -4.26 1.46 -5.53
N LEU A 20 -4.73 1.37 -4.29
CA LEU A 20 -3.87 1.54 -3.12
C LEU A 20 -2.77 0.48 -3.09
N GLU A 21 -3.14 -0.76 -3.40
CA GLU A 21 -2.18 -1.85 -3.45
C GLU A 21 -1.06 -1.56 -4.46
N GLN A 22 -1.42 -1.01 -5.62
CA GLN A 22 -0.42 -0.63 -6.62
C GLN A 22 0.51 0.46 -6.10
N LYS A 23 0.00 1.42 -5.33
CA LYS A 23 0.84 2.46 -4.74
C LYS A 23 1.78 1.89 -3.71
N VAL A 24 1.32 0.89 -2.95
CA VAL A 24 2.17 0.20 -1.97
C VAL A 24 3.32 -0.52 -2.69
N ILE A 25 2.99 -1.21 -3.78
CA ILE A 25 3.99 -1.91 -4.59
C ILE A 25 5.02 -0.90 -5.15
N GLN A 26 4.54 0.23 -5.65
CA GLN A 26 5.42 1.26 -6.19
C GLN A 26 6.36 1.82 -5.12
N ALA A 27 5.83 2.04 -3.92
CA ALA A 27 6.66 2.53 -2.80
C ALA A 27 7.79 1.55 -2.49
N ALA A 28 7.50 0.25 -2.49
CA ALA A 28 8.51 -0.76 -2.25
C ALA A 28 9.58 -0.74 -3.33
N ARG A 29 9.16 -0.59 -4.59
CA ARG A 29 10.08 -0.54 -5.72
C ARG A 29 10.94 0.73 -5.70
N ASP A 30 10.40 1.81 -5.16
CA ASP A 30 11.11 3.08 -5.05
C ASP A 30 12.10 3.13 -3.89
N GLY A 31 12.20 2.03 -3.14
CA GLY A 31 13.20 1.92 -2.08
C GLY A 31 12.69 2.01 -0.67
N GLU A 32 11.37 2.12 -0.47
CA GLU A 32 10.83 2.11 0.87
C GLU A 32 11.04 0.76 1.53
N ILE A 33 11.51 0.76 2.76
CA ILE A 33 11.79 -0.47 3.51
C ILE A 33 10.80 -0.72 4.64
N HIS A 34 10.00 0.28 4.98
CA HIS A 34 8.97 0.15 6.02
C HIS A 34 7.63 0.66 5.52
N LEU A 35 6.58 -0.07 5.87
CA LEU A 35 5.21 0.32 5.58
C LEU A 35 4.43 0.32 6.88
N TYR A 36 3.80 1.45 7.22
CA TYR A 36 3.03 1.60 8.45
C TYR A 36 1.55 1.62 8.17
N PHE A 37 0.80 0.81 8.90
CA PHE A 37 -0.66 0.70 8.80
C PHE A 37 -1.30 1.59 9.86
N ASP A 38 -1.21 2.89 9.64
CA ASP A 38 -1.68 3.86 10.62
C ASP A 38 -3.18 4.16 10.53
N ILE A 39 -3.81 3.86 9.40
CA ILE A 39 -5.27 3.97 9.25
C ILE A 39 -5.79 2.84 8.37
N LYS A 40 -7.09 2.57 8.48
CA LYS A 40 -7.75 1.58 7.65
C LYS A 40 -8.25 2.24 6.37
N PRO A 41 -7.89 1.71 5.19
CA PRO A 41 -8.45 2.24 3.94
C PRO A 41 -9.94 1.92 3.87
N GLU A 42 -10.72 2.88 3.35
CA GLU A 42 -12.17 2.75 3.29
C GLU A 42 -12.68 2.75 1.86
N TYR A 43 -12.10 1.88 1.04
CA TYR A 43 -12.55 1.72 -0.34
C TYR A 43 -13.61 0.62 -0.42
N PRO A 44 -14.49 0.67 -1.42
CA PRO A 44 -15.56 -0.34 -1.54
C PRO A 44 -15.04 -1.78 -1.63
N ASP A 45 -13.86 -1.97 -2.20
CA ASP A 45 -13.26 -3.29 -2.38
C ASP A 45 -12.21 -3.66 -1.33
N THR A 46 -12.12 -2.88 -0.23
CA THR A 46 -11.16 -3.16 0.85
C THR A 46 -11.50 -4.50 1.50
N PRO A 47 -10.59 -5.49 1.44
CA PRO A 47 -10.88 -6.80 2.03
C PRO A 47 -10.75 -6.78 3.55
N ARG A 48 -11.31 -7.80 4.20
CA ARG A 48 -11.24 -7.91 5.65
C ARG A 48 -9.78 -8.01 6.11
N LYS A 49 -8.95 -8.73 5.36
CA LYS A 49 -7.54 -8.91 5.70
C LYS A 49 -6.65 -7.97 4.90
N TRP A 50 -7.04 -6.73 4.82
CA TRP A 50 -6.35 -5.72 4.03
C TRP A 50 -4.89 -5.52 4.46
N GLU A 51 -4.62 -5.62 5.77
CA GLU A 51 -3.27 -5.45 6.28
C GLU A 51 -2.34 -6.54 5.76
N GLN A 52 -2.80 -7.79 5.82
CA GLN A 52 -2.01 -8.91 5.32
C GLN A 52 -1.77 -8.82 3.82
N GLN A 53 -2.80 -8.40 3.09
CA GLN A 53 -2.70 -8.29 1.64
C GLN A 53 -1.69 -7.22 1.23
N LEU A 54 -1.73 -6.05 1.88
CA LEU A 54 -0.77 -5.00 1.60
C LEU A 54 0.64 -5.38 2.03
N GLU A 55 0.77 -6.06 3.17
CA GLU A 55 2.06 -6.53 3.64
C GLU A 55 2.70 -7.50 2.66
N LEU A 56 1.92 -8.45 2.15
CA LEU A 56 2.42 -9.39 1.16
C LEU A 56 2.82 -8.70 -0.14
N ALA A 57 2.01 -7.74 -0.60
CA ALA A 57 2.32 -7.00 -1.81
C ALA A 57 3.62 -6.23 -1.65
N PHE A 58 3.78 -5.57 -0.52
CA PHE A 58 4.99 -4.79 -0.22
C PHE A 58 6.22 -5.71 -0.17
N TYR A 59 6.10 -6.83 0.53
CA TYR A 59 7.19 -7.78 0.69
C TYR A 59 7.63 -8.38 -0.65
N ARG A 60 6.67 -8.77 -1.48
CA ARG A 60 6.98 -9.33 -2.79
C ARG A 60 7.67 -8.32 -3.71
N ALA A 61 7.20 -7.08 -3.67
CA ALA A 61 7.79 -6.01 -4.48
C ALA A 61 9.20 -5.70 -4.01
N GLU A 62 9.43 -5.71 -2.71
CA GLU A 62 10.75 -5.49 -2.13
C GLU A 62 11.73 -6.58 -2.54
N LYS A 63 11.27 -7.84 -2.57
CA LYS A 63 12.12 -8.96 -2.97
C LYS A 63 12.54 -8.92 -4.43
N THR A 64 11.70 -8.36 -5.28
CA THR A 64 11.99 -8.29 -6.71
C THR A 64 12.71 -6.99 -7.10
N ARG A 65 12.89 -6.10 -6.14
CA ARG A 65 13.60 -4.85 -6.37
C ARG A 65 15.10 -5.13 -6.54
N LYS A 66 15.70 -4.41 -7.45
CA LYS A 66 17.16 -4.49 -7.63
C LYS A 66 17.82 -3.20 -7.21
#